data_f548039b88b22fab5863833b76d5432a
#
_entry.id   f548039b88b22fab5863833b76d5432a
#
_cell.length_a   1.000
_cell.length_b   1.000
_cell.length_c   1.000
_cell.angle_alpha   90.00
_cell.angle_beta   90.00
_cell.angle_gamma   90.00
#
_symmetry.space_group_name_H-M   'P 1'
#
loop_
_entity.id
_entity.type
_entity.pdbx_description
1 polymer ?
#
loop_
_entity_poly.entity_id
_entity_poly.type
_entity_poly.pdbx_seq_one_letter_code
_entity_poly.pdbx_strand_id
1 'polypeptide(L)'
;LREIFIVLLIDFYTHTHVGKENPGVITYVEMSTIDAQTSENIKMVIERDQLAEYLAAPVSGGQKDAKEGELLILAAGSERSYEKCLGDFEKMGKQSWLMGPECKNATDAKMALQIMMGGQAALLAECLSFCEYAGVDEKVWFDVLDKGVMMNPLLRSVGNRMFKGVENNRQWPQTLFQTYLQQKDLKLAIETAEKVHCEVPVTAAVHQRYVKASRKGHANEDFASLRDAYDEKKK
;
A
#
# COMPACT_ATOMS: atom_id res chain seq x y z
N LEU A 1 6.12 0.68 -16.17
CA LEU A 1 5.01 1.48 -15.64
C LEU A 1 5.47 2.52 -14.60
N ARG A 2 6.49 2.19 -13.75
CA ARG A 2 7.09 3.13 -12.77
C ARG A 2 7.74 4.33 -13.46
N GLU A 3 8.57 4.05 -14.47
CA GLU A 3 9.27 5.10 -15.23
C GLU A 3 8.29 5.98 -16.02
N ILE A 4 7.24 5.37 -16.57
CA ILE A 4 6.22 6.10 -17.34
C ILE A 4 5.40 7.05 -16.43
N PHE A 5 5.05 6.64 -15.20
CA PHE A 5 4.30 7.50 -14.29
C PHE A 5 5.13 8.68 -13.77
N ILE A 6 6.40 8.45 -13.45
CA ILE A 6 7.34 9.50 -13.02
C ILE A 6 7.65 10.44 -14.19
N VAL A 7 7.89 9.91 -15.37
CA VAL A 7 8.15 10.70 -16.59
C VAL A 7 6.93 11.53 -16.97
N LEU A 8 5.71 10.98 -16.93
CA LEU A 8 4.48 11.71 -17.22
C LEU A 8 4.20 12.84 -16.22
N LEU A 9 4.47 12.65 -14.92
CA LEU A 9 4.29 13.69 -13.91
C LEU A 9 5.35 14.79 -14.04
N ILE A 10 6.60 14.43 -14.28
CA ILE A 10 7.68 15.39 -14.53
C ILE A 10 7.43 16.12 -15.86
N ASP A 11 7.07 15.44 -16.93
CA ASP A 11 6.72 16.04 -18.21
C ASP A 11 5.50 16.96 -18.10
N PHE A 12 4.44 16.53 -17.41
CA PHE A 12 3.28 17.38 -17.16
C PHE A 12 3.68 18.66 -16.43
N TYR A 13 4.46 18.54 -15.35
CA TYR A 13 4.90 19.70 -14.57
C TYR A 13 5.81 20.63 -15.36
N THR A 14 6.79 20.09 -16.11
CA THR A 14 7.74 20.88 -16.91
C THR A 14 7.10 21.54 -18.13
N HIS A 15 6.07 20.93 -18.73
CA HIS A 15 5.38 21.46 -19.92
C HIS A 15 4.20 22.39 -19.60
N THR A 16 3.53 22.22 -18.44
CA THR A 16 2.35 23.05 -18.13
C THR A 16 2.70 24.43 -17.55
N HIS A 17 3.94 24.69 -17.19
CA HIS A 17 4.41 25.94 -16.57
C HIS A 17 3.64 26.36 -15.29
N VAL A 18 2.85 25.44 -14.70
CA VAL A 18 1.94 25.72 -13.59
C VAL A 18 2.62 26.43 -12.40
N GLY A 19 3.88 26.10 -12.11
CA GLY A 19 4.63 26.76 -11.05
C GLY A 19 5.29 28.08 -11.43
N LYS A 20 5.48 28.36 -12.74
CA LYS A 20 6.23 29.55 -13.20
C LYS A 20 5.45 30.85 -13.05
N GLU A 21 4.13 30.79 -13.17
CA GLU A 21 3.26 31.96 -13.06
C GLU A 21 3.06 32.43 -11.62
N ASN A 22 3.20 31.51 -10.64
CA ASN A 22 2.99 31.76 -9.22
C ASN A 22 4.03 31.05 -8.36
N PRO A 23 5.33 31.45 -8.38
CA PRO A 23 6.38 30.78 -7.65
C PRO A 23 6.13 30.78 -6.14
N GLY A 24 6.27 29.63 -5.49
CA GLY A 24 6.09 29.46 -4.04
C GLY A 24 4.63 29.47 -3.55
N VAL A 25 3.64 29.62 -4.45
CA VAL A 25 2.20 29.60 -4.11
C VAL A 25 1.63 28.18 -4.20
N ILE A 26 2.16 27.35 -5.10
CA ILE A 26 1.67 26.00 -5.37
C ILE A 26 2.37 24.99 -4.47
N THR A 27 1.61 24.06 -3.90
CA THR A 27 2.14 22.86 -3.24
C THR A 27 1.81 21.65 -4.10
N TYR A 28 2.84 20.93 -4.55
CA TYR A 28 2.69 19.64 -5.22
C TYR A 28 2.59 18.55 -4.16
N VAL A 29 1.50 17.77 -4.19
CA VAL A 29 1.23 16.71 -3.22
C VAL A 29 1.34 15.35 -3.91
N GLU A 30 2.31 14.53 -3.51
CA GLU A 30 2.50 13.17 -4.03
C GLU A 30 1.85 12.15 -3.08
N MET A 31 0.78 11.51 -3.55
CA MET A 31 -0.02 10.58 -2.74
C MET A 31 0.20 9.10 -3.10
N SER A 32 1.07 8.82 -4.07
CA SER A 32 1.38 7.45 -4.50
C SER A 32 2.24 6.70 -3.47
N THR A 33 2.15 5.36 -3.50
CA THR A 33 3.08 4.49 -2.77
C THR A 33 4.36 4.31 -3.59
N ILE A 34 5.38 5.11 -3.26
CA ILE A 34 6.71 5.14 -3.87
C ILE A 34 7.77 5.03 -2.77
N ASP A 35 9.01 4.72 -3.16
CA ASP A 35 10.15 4.72 -2.23
C ASP A 35 10.68 6.13 -1.95
N ALA A 36 11.46 6.26 -0.87
CA ALA A 36 12.03 7.53 -0.40
C ALA A 36 12.90 8.21 -1.46
N GLN A 37 13.73 7.44 -2.20
CA GLN A 37 14.60 8.01 -3.23
C GLN A 37 13.82 8.60 -4.40
N THR A 38 12.76 7.90 -4.82
CA THR A 38 11.84 8.40 -5.86
C THR A 38 11.17 9.69 -5.39
N SER A 39 10.70 9.75 -4.14
CA SER A 39 10.09 10.94 -3.55
C SER A 39 11.06 12.13 -3.53
N GLU A 40 12.31 11.91 -3.09
CA GLU A 40 13.35 12.94 -3.08
C GLU A 40 13.70 13.43 -4.48
N ASN A 41 13.79 12.53 -5.46
CA ASN A 41 14.05 12.90 -6.85
C ASN A 41 12.94 13.80 -7.42
N ILE A 42 11.67 13.48 -7.13
CA ILE A 42 10.52 14.33 -7.52
C ILE A 42 10.62 15.69 -6.84
N LYS A 43 10.87 15.71 -5.52
CA LYS A 43 11.05 16.94 -4.75
C LYS A 43 12.13 17.83 -5.36
N MET A 44 13.31 17.28 -5.66
CA MET A 44 14.41 18.04 -6.26
C MET A 44 14.02 18.69 -7.59
N VAL A 45 13.22 18.00 -8.42
CA VAL A 45 12.75 18.55 -9.69
C VAL A 45 11.72 19.66 -9.45
N ILE A 46 10.78 19.45 -8.54
CA ILE A 46 9.68 20.39 -8.23
C ILE A 46 10.24 21.68 -7.59
N GLU A 47 11.19 21.56 -6.66
CA GLU A 47 11.70 22.68 -5.87
C GLU A 47 12.92 23.38 -6.52
N ARG A 48 13.59 22.77 -7.53
CA ARG A 48 14.83 23.27 -8.15
C ARG A 48 14.76 24.71 -8.58
N ASP A 49 13.66 25.11 -9.19
CA ASP A 49 13.47 26.46 -9.73
C ASP A 49 12.55 27.32 -8.84
N GLN A 50 12.33 26.91 -7.58
CA GLN A 50 11.41 27.55 -6.62
C GLN A 50 9.98 27.72 -7.15
N LEU A 51 9.57 26.84 -8.05
CA LEU A 51 8.29 26.93 -8.73
C LEU A 51 7.11 26.43 -7.86
N ALA A 52 7.38 25.45 -6.99
CA ALA A 52 6.41 24.91 -6.06
C ALA A 52 7.09 24.33 -4.82
N GLU A 53 6.33 24.11 -3.76
CA GLU A 53 6.72 23.31 -2.60
C GLU A 53 6.30 21.86 -2.82
N TYR A 54 7.06 20.89 -2.32
CA TYR A 54 6.73 19.48 -2.42
C TYR A 54 6.26 18.94 -1.06
N LEU A 55 5.20 18.12 -1.07
CA LEU A 55 4.68 17.40 0.08
C LEU A 55 4.45 15.93 -0.29
N ALA A 56 5.18 15.01 0.32
CA ALA A 56 4.85 13.60 0.25
C ALA A 56 3.64 13.32 1.16
N ALA A 57 2.59 12.68 0.63
CA ALA A 57 1.38 12.42 1.40
C ALA A 57 0.72 11.08 1.02
N PRO A 58 1.45 9.94 1.08
CA PRO A 58 0.84 8.64 0.81
C PRO A 58 -0.33 8.37 1.76
N VAL A 59 -1.30 7.60 1.26
CA VAL A 59 -2.55 7.34 1.95
C VAL A 59 -2.70 5.87 2.37
N SER A 60 -3.46 5.64 3.43
CA SER A 60 -3.95 4.33 3.83
C SER A 60 -5.47 4.35 3.82
N GLY A 61 -6.07 3.35 3.18
CA GLY A 61 -7.50 3.22 2.92
C GLY A 61 -7.73 2.64 1.53
N GLY A 62 -8.89 2.05 1.32
CA GLY A 62 -9.30 1.46 0.05
C GLY A 62 -10.17 2.41 -0.78
N GLN A 63 -10.72 1.88 -1.89
CA GLN A 63 -11.62 2.64 -2.77
C GLN A 63 -12.87 3.17 -2.04
N LYS A 64 -13.38 2.41 -1.06
CA LYS A 64 -14.53 2.82 -0.25
C LYS A 64 -14.15 4.03 0.61
N ASP A 65 -13.03 3.93 1.35
CA ASP A 65 -12.56 5.00 2.22
C ASP A 65 -12.27 6.29 1.43
N ALA A 66 -11.72 6.15 0.21
CA ALA A 66 -11.50 7.29 -0.68
C ALA A 66 -12.81 7.98 -1.12
N LYS A 67 -13.87 7.20 -1.41
CA LYS A 67 -15.18 7.75 -1.79
C LYS A 67 -15.91 8.42 -0.63
N GLU A 68 -15.68 7.93 0.57
CA GLU A 68 -16.33 8.39 1.80
C GLU A 68 -15.54 9.50 2.53
N GLY A 69 -14.35 9.89 2.02
CA GLY A 69 -13.48 10.87 2.67
C GLY A 69 -12.87 10.35 3.98
N GLU A 70 -12.63 9.05 4.07
CA GLU A 70 -12.16 8.34 5.27
C GLU A 70 -10.68 7.89 5.17
N LEU A 71 -9.92 8.42 4.22
CA LEU A 71 -8.50 8.08 4.07
C LEU A 71 -7.69 8.51 5.30
N LEU A 72 -6.64 7.75 5.61
CA LEU A 72 -5.59 8.16 6.53
C LEU A 72 -4.41 8.69 5.72
N ILE A 73 -4.00 9.94 5.97
CA ILE A 73 -3.01 10.65 5.15
C ILE A 73 -1.74 10.84 5.98
N LEU A 74 -0.62 10.30 5.48
CA LEU A 74 0.69 10.44 6.12
C LEU A 74 1.50 11.49 5.36
N ALA A 75 1.49 12.73 5.83
CA ALA A 75 2.20 13.80 5.15
C ALA A 75 3.63 13.99 5.68
N ALA A 76 4.56 14.35 4.80
CA ALA A 76 5.90 14.77 5.19
C ALA A 76 6.42 15.87 4.24
N GLY A 77 7.02 16.90 4.81
CA GLY A 77 7.51 18.09 4.15
C GLY A 77 7.50 19.28 5.10
N SER A 78 7.48 20.51 4.58
CA SER A 78 7.43 21.69 5.43
C SER A 78 6.06 21.80 6.14
N GLU A 79 6.07 22.30 7.39
CA GLU A 79 4.84 22.58 8.14
C GLU A 79 3.91 23.53 7.36
N ARG A 80 4.49 24.54 6.72
CA ARG A 80 3.76 25.48 5.86
C ARG A 80 3.02 24.78 4.71
N SER A 81 3.69 23.83 4.01
CA SER A 81 3.06 23.08 2.93
C SER A 81 1.94 22.18 3.46
N TYR A 82 2.14 21.56 4.61
CA TYR A 82 1.13 20.74 5.27
C TYR A 82 -0.11 21.57 5.67
N GLU A 83 0.09 22.71 6.32
CA GLU A 83 -0.99 23.60 6.73
C GLU A 83 -1.83 24.12 5.55
N LYS A 84 -1.17 24.45 4.43
CA LYS A 84 -1.87 24.83 3.19
C LYS A 84 -2.81 23.73 2.67
N CYS A 85 -2.45 22.45 2.89
CA CYS A 85 -3.19 21.31 2.38
C CYS A 85 -4.26 20.77 3.36
N LEU A 86 -4.29 21.23 4.62
CA LEU A 86 -5.20 20.71 5.65
C LEU A 86 -6.67 20.71 5.21
N GLY A 87 -7.15 21.82 4.64
CA GLY A 87 -8.55 21.93 4.20
C GLY A 87 -8.93 20.94 3.07
N ASP A 88 -7.96 20.49 2.27
CA ASP A 88 -8.18 19.47 1.25
C ASP A 88 -8.04 18.08 1.86
N PHE A 89 -7.11 17.87 2.78
CA PHE A 89 -6.96 16.62 3.50
C PHE A 89 -8.21 16.27 4.33
N GLU A 90 -8.84 17.26 4.98
CA GLU A 90 -10.09 17.09 5.73
C GLU A 90 -11.27 16.65 4.85
N LYS A 91 -11.26 16.98 3.56
CA LYS A 91 -12.28 16.52 2.59
C LYS A 91 -12.02 15.11 2.08
N MET A 92 -10.76 14.71 1.98
CA MET A 92 -10.35 13.43 1.42
C MET A 92 -10.16 12.34 2.49
N GLY A 93 -9.89 12.73 3.72
CA GLY A 93 -9.47 11.82 4.75
C GLY A 93 -10.08 12.09 6.11
N LYS A 94 -10.16 11.04 6.88
CA LYS A 94 -10.58 11.05 8.27
C LYS A 94 -9.57 11.72 9.20
N GLN A 95 -8.28 11.56 8.86
CA GLN A 95 -7.17 12.05 9.67
C GLN A 95 -5.92 12.21 8.81
N SER A 96 -5.16 13.27 9.05
CA SER A 96 -3.81 13.45 8.51
C SER A 96 -2.79 13.67 9.63
N TRP A 97 -1.54 13.28 9.38
CA TRP A 97 -0.42 13.47 10.29
C TRP A 97 0.77 14.06 9.54
N LEU A 98 1.44 15.04 10.13
CA LEU A 98 2.75 15.50 9.68
C LEU A 98 3.82 14.59 10.31
N MET A 99 4.43 13.72 9.48
CA MET A 99 5.43 12.72 9.89
C MET A 99 6.84 13.31 10.06
N GLY A 100 7.03 14.58 9.73
CA GLY A 100 8.30 15.30 9.83
C GLY A 100 8.67 16.04 8.54
N PRO A 101 9.84 16.72 8.51
CA PRO A 101 10.22 17.58 7.40
C PRO A 101 10.77 16.81 6.18
N GLU A 102 11.23 15.58 6.35
CA GLU A 102 11.87 14.75 5.31
C GLU A 102 10.82 13.90 4.59
N CYS A 103 10.75 13.95 3.27
CA CYS A 103 9.78 13.17 2.48
C CYS A 103 9.81 11.66 2.80
N LYS A 104 11.00 11.13 3.11
CA LYS A 104 11.18 9.72 3.50
C LYS A 104 10.34 9.32 4.71
N ASN A 105 10.04 10.24 5.64
CA ASN A 105 9.28 9.90 6.84
C ASN A 105 7.88 9.40 6.51
N ALA A 106 7.20 10.01 5.53
CA ALA A 106 5.88 9.55 5.07
C ALA A 106 5.96 8.27 4.23
N THR A 107 6.93 8.20 3.32
CA THR A 107 7.10 7.00 2.46
C THR A 107 7.49 5.78 3.27
N ASP A 108 8.41 5.90 4.22
CA ASP A 108 8.85 4.81 5.08
C ASP A 108 7.75 4.37 6.07
N ALA A 109 6.99 5.32 6.64
CA ALA A 109 5.81 5.00 7.43
C ALA A 109 4.76 4.25 6.60
N LYS A 110 4.55 4.64 5.34
CA LYS A 110 3.68 3.90 4.42
C LYS A 110 4.21 2.50 4.13
N MET A 111 5.53 2.31 3.97
CA MET A 111 6.13 0.97 3.81
C MET A 111 5.84 0.09 5.03
N ALA A 112 5.96 0.61 6.25
CA ALA A 112 5.65 -0.12 7.47
C ALA A 112 4.17 -0.58 7.51
N LEU A 113 3.23 0.27 7.07
CA LEU A 113 1.82 -0.13 6.93
C LEU A 113 1.63 -1.23 5.87
N GLN A 114 2.36 -1.21 4.75
CA GLN A 114 2.29 -2.26 3.74
C GLN A 114 2.88 -3.59 4.21
N ILE A 115 3.93 -3.56 5.03
CA ILE A 115 4.46 -4.75 5.73
C ILE A 115 3.35 -5.38 6.60
N MET A 116 2.69 -4.58 7.42
CA MET A 116 1.60 -5.05 8.29
C MET A 116 0.43 -5.61 7.48
N MET A 117 0.00 -4.91 6.43
CA MET A 117 -1.13 -5.35 5.60
C MET A 117 -0.82 -6.68 4.89
N GLY A 118 0.31 -6.75 4.19
CA GLY A 118 0.72 -7.94 3.47
C GLY A 118 1.03 -9.11 4.38
N GLY A 119 1.69 -8.84 5.52
CA GLY A 119 2.02 -9.85 6.52
C GLY A 119 0.79 -10.48 7.17
N GLN A 120 -0.17 -9.67 7.58
CA GLN A 120 -1.42 -10.17 8.19
C GLN A 120 -2.23 -11.02 7.20
N ALA A 121 -2.34 -10.59 5.94
CA ALA A 121 -3.03 -11.37 4.92
C ALA A 121 -2.32 -12.72 4.66
N ALA A 122 -0.99 -12.72 4.63
CA ALA A 122 -0.21 -13.93 4.45
C ALA A 122 -0.35 -14.90 5.62
N LEU A 123 -0.28 -14.39 6.85
CA LEU A 123 -0.48 -15.20 8.05
C LEU A 123 -1.87 -15.82 8.09
N LEU A 124 -2.92 -15.06 7.74
CA LEU A 124 -4.27 -15.60 7.66
C LEU A 124 -4.37 -16.73 6.61
N ALA A 125 -3.81 -16.52 5.41
CA ALA A 125 -3.79 -17.54 4.36
C ALA A 125 -3.08 -18.82 4.81
N GLU A 126 -1.96 -18.68 5.54
CA GLU A 126 -1.20 -19.78 6.09
C GLU A 126 -2.01 -20.54 7.15
N CYS A 127 -2.66 -19.84 8.08
CA CYS A 127 -3.52 -20.45 9.09
C CYS A 127 -4.70 -21.21 8.48
N LEU A 128 -5.37 -20.65 7.47
CA LEU A 128 -6.45 -21.33 6.76
C LEU A 128 -5.95 -22.60 6.07
N SER A 129 -4.79 -22.53 5.40
CA SER A 129 -4.16 -23.69 4.80
C SER A 129 -3.79 -24.75 5.86
N PHE A 130 -3.23 -24.34 6.99
CA PHE A 130 -2.93 -25.24 8.10
C PHE A 130 -4.19 -25.96 8.59
N CYS A 131 -5.31 -25.24 8.79
CA CYS A 131 -6.59 -25.83 9.19
C CYS A 131 -7.05 -26.89 8.17
N GLU A 132 -7.02 -26.56 6.88
CA GLU A 132 -7.37 -27.51 5.79
C GLU A 132 -6.55 -28.81 5.86
N TYR A 133 -5.22 -28.69 5.97
CA TYR A 133 -4.33 -29.86 6.04
C TYR A 133 -4.46 -30.65 7.35
N ALA A 134 -4.80 -29.97 8.45
CA ALA A 134 -5.05 -30.58 9.75
C ALA A 134 -6.45 -31.22 9.87
N GLY A 135 -7.31 -31.07 8.87
CA GLY A 135 -8.70 -31.56 8.89
C GLY A 135 -9.63 -30.74 9.80
N VAL A 136 -9.26 -29.49 10.10
CA VAL A 136 -10.09 -28.55 10.84
C VAL A 136 -10.97 -27.78 9.85
N ASP A 137 -12.26 -27.64 10.15
CA ASP A 137 -13.16 -26.78 9.35
C ASP A 137 -12.71 -25.32 9.41
N GLU A 138 -12.25 -24.80 8.28
CA GLU A 138 -11.73 -23.43 8.16
C GLU A 138 -12.77 -22.37 8.51
N LYS A 139 -14.04 -22.59 8.19
CA LYS A 139 -15.11 -21.63 8.47
C LYS A 139 -15.41 -21.57 9.96
N VAL A 140 -15.41 -22.71 10.63
CA VAL A 140 -15.55 -22.80 12.10
C VAL A 140 -14.36 -22.13 12.78
N TRP A 141 -13.13 -22.42 12.32
CA TRP A 141 -11.93 -21.79 12.86
C TRP A 141 -11.94 -20.26 12.65
N PHE A 142 -12.38 -19.82 11.48
CA PHE A 142 -12.47 -18.38 11.18
C PHE A 142 -13.53 -17.67 12.02
N ASP A 143 -14.66 -18.34 12.34
CA ASP A 143 -15.68 -17.82 13.26
C ASP A 143 -15.11 -17.67 14.69
N VAL A 144 -14.29 -18.60 15.15
CA VAL A 144 -13.57 -18.49 16.44
C VAL A 144 -12.62 -17.29 16.41
N LEU A 145 -11.83 -17.13 15.34
CA LEU A 145 -10.94 -15.98 15.16
C LEU A 145 -11.75 -14.67 15.17
N ASP A 146 -12.91 -14.65 14.47
CA ASP A 146 -13.73 -13.45 14.33
C ASP A 146 -14.32 -12.96 15.66
N LYS A 147 -14.57 -13.87 16.59
CA LYS A 147 -15.04 -13.54 17.95
C LYS A 147 -13.91 -13.26 18.94
N GLY A 148 -12.67 -13.52 18.54
CA GLY A 148 -11.50 -13.33 19.39
C GLY A 148 -10.85 -11.96 19.26
N VAL A 149 -9.91 -11.69 20.15
CA VAL A 149 -9.16 -10.41 20.21
C VAL A 149 -8.19 -10.19 19.06
N MET A 150 -7.89 -11.23 18.28
CA MET A 150 -6.95 -11.14 17.17
C MET A 150 -7.59 -10.64 15.86
N MET A 151 -8.92 -10.61 15.79
CA MET A 151 -9.62 -10.12 14.60
C MET A 151 -9.58 -8.59 14.50
N ASN A 152 -9.34 -8.13 13.29
CA ASN A 152 -9.45 -6.73 12.93
C ASN A 152 -10.18 -6.55 11.57
N PRO A 153 -10.58 -5.34 11.17
CA PRO A 153 -11.31 -5.10 9.94
C PRO A 153 -10.60 -5.61 8.67
N LEU A 154 -9.27 -5.52 8.61
CA LEU A 154 -8.49 -6.04 7.49
C LEU A 154 -8.60 -7.55 7.38
N LEU A 155 -8.31 -8.28 8.47
CA LEU A 155 -8.37 -9.75 8.49
C LEU A 155 -9.78 -10.26 8.16
N ARG A 156 -10.82 -9.62 8.72
CA ARG A 156 -12.22 -9.97 8.40
C ARG A 156 -12.52 -9.78 6.92
N SER A 157 -12.14 -8.65 6.36
CA SER A 157 -12.37 -8.33 4.94
C SER A 157 -11.60 -9.27 4.00
N VAL A 158 -10.32 -9.51 4.28
CA VAL A 158 -9.46 -10.39 3.47
C VAL A 158 -9.92 -11.84 3.58
N GLY A 159 -10.21 -12.34 4.79
CA GLY A 159 -10.67 -13.71 5.00
C GLY A 159 -11.97 -14.03 4.25
N ASN A 160 -12.95 -13.13 4.34
CA ASN A 160 -14.19 -13.29 3.57
C ASN A 160 -13.95 -13.35 2.06
N ARG A 161 -12.98 -12.59 1.53
CA ARG A 161 -12.60 -12.68 0.11
C ARG A 161 -11.82 -13.95 -0.20
N MET A 162 -10.99 -14.44 0.71
CA MET A 162 -10.31 -15.74 0.55
C MET A 162 -11.33 -16.88 0.39
N PHE A 163 -12.34 -16.94 1.26
CA PHE A 163 -13.41 -17.94 1.12
C PHE A 163 -14.19 -17.80 -0.19
N LYS A 164 -14.63 -16.59 -0.54
CA LYS A 164 -15.33 -16.34 -1.79
C LYS A 164 -14.52 -16.76 -3.03
N GLY A 165 -13.22 -16.51 -3.03
CA GLY A 165 -12.33 -16.92 -4.12
C GLY A 165 -12.22 -18.43 -4.23
N VAL A 166 -12.10 -19.14 -3.10
CA VAL A 166 -12.10 -20.62 -3.08
C VAL A 166 -13.42 -21.19 -3.58
N GLU A 167 -14.55 -20.64 -3.13
CA GLU A 167 -15.90 -21.01 -3.60
C GLU A 167 -16.12 -20.72 -5.10
N ASN A 168 -15.46 -19.67 -5.62
CA ASN A 168 -15.51 -19.27 -7.03
C ASN A 168 -14.38 -19.92 -7.85
N ASN A 169 -14.12 -21.21 -7.65
CA ASN A 169 -13.11 -21.97 -8.39
C ASN A 169 -11.71 -21.32 -8.39
N ARG A 170 -11.30 -20.73 -7.27
CA ARG A 170 -10.02 -20.05 -7.08
C ARG A 170 -9.81 -18.86 -8.03
N GLN A 171 -10.85 -18.06 -8.18
CA GLN A 171 -10.82 -16.79 -8.90
C GLN A 171 -11.25 -15.64 -7.98
N TRP A 172 -10.50 -14.54 -8.03
CA TRP A 172 -10.70 -13.33 -7.19
C TRP A 172 -10.90 -12.08 -8.05
N PRO A 173 -11.98 -12.02 -8.88
CA PRO A 173 -12.14 -10.95 -9.87
C PRO A 173 -12.44 -9.58 -9.28
N GLN A 174 -13.07 -9.52 -8.10
CA GLN A 174 -13.33 -8.26 -7.39
C GLN A 174 -12.07 -7.79 -6.69
N THR A 175 -11.41 -6.81 -7.29
CA THR A 175 -10.12 -6.32 -6.84
C THR A 175 -10.30 -5.01 -6.07
N LEU A 176 -10.10 -5.05 -4.75
CA LEU A 176 -9.93 -3.86 -3.93
C LEU A 176 -8.47 -3.38 -3.97
N PHE A 177 -7.53 -4.34 -3.98
CA PHE A 177 -6.10 -4.10 -4.13
C PHE A 177 -5.46 -5.30 -4.84
N GLN A 178 -4.74 -5.04 -5.92
CA GLN A 178 -4.18 -6.11 -6.75
C GLN A 178 -2.97 -6.79 -6.11
N THR A 179 -2.85 -8.09 -6.33
CA THR A 179 -1.74 -8.92 -5.82
C THR A 179 -0.38 -8.38 -6.22
N TYR A 180 -0.20 -7.95 -7.48
CA TYR A 180 1.07 -7.39 -7.93
C TYR A 180 1.43 -6.05 -7.26
N LEU A 181 0.43 -5.24 -6.88
CA LEU A 181 0.67 -4.00 -6.15
C LEU A 181 1.17 -4.27 -4.74
N GLN A 182 0.57 -5.25 -4.03
CA GLN A 182 1.07 -5.68 -2.72
C GLN A 182 2.47 -6.29 -2.84
N GLN A 183 2.72 -7.10 -3.87
CA GLN A 183 4.05 -7.63 -4.16
C GLN A 183 5.08 -6.50 -4.37
N LYS A 184 4.72 -5.48 -5.16
CA LYS A 184 5.56 -4.30 -5.40
C LYS A 184 5.86 -3.57 -4.09
N ASP A 185 4.84 -3.33 -3.27
CA ASP A 185 4.99 -2.57 -2.02
C ASP A 185 5.89 -3.30 -1.02
N LEU A 186 5.76 -4.62 -0.89
CA LEU A 186 6.66 -5.42 -0.05
C LEU A 186 8.10 -5.43 -0.59
N LYS A 187 8.27 -5.45 -1.92
CA LYS A 187 9.60 -5.32 -2.52
C LYS A 187 10.23 -3.97 -2.18
N LEU A 188 9.48 -2.87 -2.28
CA LEU A 188 9.94 -1.54 -1.88
C LEU A 188 10.32 -1.48 -0.40
N ALA A 189 9.52 -2.12 0.46
CA ALA A 189 9.81 -2.19 1.90
C ALA A 189 11.13 -2.93 2.18
N ILE A 190 11.40 -4.05 1.48
CA ILE A 190 12.65 -4.80 1.60
C ILE A 190 13.84 -3.95 1.13
N GLU A 191 13.74 -3.31 -0.03
CA GLU A 191 14.78 -2.44 -0.57
C GLU A 191 15.05 -1.22 0.34
N THR A 192 14.02 -0.68 0.98
CA THR A 192 14.16 0.40 1.97
C THR A 192 14.84 -0.11 3.24
N ALA A 193 14.43 -1.28 3.76
CA ALA A 193 15.02 -1.90 4.94
C ALA A 193 16.51 -2.19 4.75
N GLU A 194 16.92 -2.66 3.57
CA GLU A 194 18.33 -2.88 3.22
C GLU A 194 19.15 -1.57 3.29
N LYS A 195 18.62 -0.47 2.76
CA LYS A 195 19.29 0.83 2.78
C LYS A 195 19.49 1.38 4.20
N VAL A 196 18.60 1.06 5.12
CA VAL A 196 18.67 1.50 6.53
C VAL A 196 19.23 0.43 7.47
N HIS A 197 19.76 -0.67 6.90
CA HIS A 197 20.34 -1.80 7.64
C HIS A 197 19.36 -2.45 8.66
N CYS A 198 18.06 -2.50 8.31
CA CYS A 198 17.03 -3.14 9.11
C CYS A 198 16.72 -4.53 8.55
N GLU A 199 16.76 -5.55 9.38
CA GLU A 199 16.38 -6.91 8.99
C GLU A 199 14.85 -7.07 8.96
N VAL A 200 14.33 -7.59 7.84
CA VAL A 200 12.87 -7.81 7.64
C VAL A 200 12.60 -9.26 7.13
N PRO A 201 13.04 -10.30 7.85
CA PRO A 201 12.98 -11.69 7.38
C PRO A 201 11.54 -12.16 7.14
N VAL A 202 10.58 -11.76 7.97
CA VAL A 202 9.17 -12.09 7.79
C VAL A 202 8.63 -11.48 6.50
N THR A 203 8.92 -10.21 6.24
CA THR A 203 8.52 -9.52 5.01
C THR A 203 9.10 -10.17 3.77
N ALA A 204 10.36 -10.62 3.82
CA ALA A 204 11.01 -11.33 2.72
C ALA A 204 10.28 -12.65 2.40
N ALA A 205 9.94 -13.44 3.42
CA ALA A 205 9.20 -14.68 3.26
C ALA A 205 7.79 -14.43 2.69
N VAL A 206 7.08 -13.45 3.21
CA VAL A 206 5.75 -13.03 2.74
C VAL A 206 5.82 -12.56 1.29
N HIS A 207 6.80 -11.75 0.91
CA HIS A 207 6.98 -11.30 -0.46
C HIS A 207 7.07 -12.48 -1.45
N GLN A 208 7.80 -13.55 -1.09
CA GLN A 208 7.89 -14.74 -1.94
C GLN A 208 6.54 -15.45 -2.14
N ARG A 209 5.62 -15.37 -1.17
CA ARG A 209 4.24 -15.90 -1.34
C ARG A 209 3.44 -15.07 -2.35
N TYR A 210 3.58 -13.75 -2.34
CA TYR A 210 2.97 -12.89 -3.36
C TYR A 210 3.57 -13.12 -4.75
N VAL A 211 4.89 -13.34 -4.85
CA VAL A 211 5.54 -13.76 -6.10
C VAL A 211 4.94 -15.07 -6.61
N LYS A 212 4.74 -16.06 -5.73
CA LYS A 212 4.12 -17.34 -6.09
C LYS A 212 2.68 -17.16 -6.57
N ALA A 213 1.86 -16.35 -5.89
CA ALA A 213 0.50 -16.04 -6.31
C ALA A 213 0.47 -15.38 -7.70
N SER A 214 1.31 -14.38 -7.94
CA SER A 214 1.44 -13.73 -9.25
C SER A 214 1.83 -14.71 -10.34
N ARG A 215 2.76 -15.63 -10.08
CA ARG A 215 3.18 -16.68 -11.05
C ARG A 215 2.09 -17.71 -11.34
N LYS A 216 1.15 -17.91 -10.42
CA LYS A 216 -0.04 -18.76 -10.62
C LYS A 216 -1.13 -18.08 -11.45
N GLY A 217 -0.93 -16.83 -11.87
CA GLY A 217 -1.87 -16.07 -12.71
C GLY A 217 -2.67 -15.00 -11.97
N HIS A 218 -2.51 -14.86 -10.65
CA HIS A 218 -3.32 -13.97 -9.82
C HIS A 218 -2.76 -12.53 -9.71
N ALA A 219 -1.79 -12.14 -10.55
CA ALA A 219 -1.15 -10.82 -10.46
C ALA A 219 -2.16 -9.65 -10.47
N ASN A 220 -3.17 -9.72 -11.33
CA ASN A 220 -4.18 -8.68 -11.50
C ASN A 220 -5.47 -8.91 -10.67
N GLU A 221 -5.54 -10.01 -9.94
CA GLU A 221 -6.64 -10.33 -9.04
C GLU A 221 -6.45 -9.70 -7.66
N ASP A 222 -7.49 -9.75 -6.83
CA ASP A 222 -7.43 -9.27 -5.45
C ASP A 222 -6.32 -9.99 -4.66
N PHE A 223 -5.63 -9.26 -3.80
CA PHE A 223 -4.52 -9.82 -3.03
C PHE A 223 -4.94 -10.92 -2.04
N ALA A 224 -6.25 -11.13 -1.80
CA ALA A 224 -6.77 -12.31 -1.12
C ALA A 224 -6.49 -13.62 -1.90
N SER A 225 -6.18 -13.54 -3.20
CA SER A 225 -5.72 -14.67 -4.01
C SER A 225 -4.41 -15.29 -3.51
N LEU A 226 -3.71 -14.62 -2.59
CA LEU A 226 -2.58 -15.17 -1.87
C LEU A 226 -2.92 -16.50 -1.20
N ARG A 227 -4.19 -16.76 -0.85
CA ARG A 227 -4.68 -18.05 -0.36
C ARG A 227 -4.22 -19.21 -1.26
N ASP A 228 -4.27 -19.04 -2.59
CA ASP A 228 -3.85 -20.06 -3.54
C ASP A 228 -2.34 -20.34 -3.54
N ALA A 229 -1.51 -19.41 -3.06
CA ALA A 229 -0.07 -19.63 -2.95
C ALA A 229 0.31 -20.60 -1.82
N TYR A 230 -0.57 -20.82 -0.85
CA TYR A 230 -0.40 -21.77 0.25
C TYR A 230 -1.01 -23.13 -0.06
N ASP A 231 -1.98 -23.20 -0.97
CA ASP A 231 -2.62 -24.45 -1.35
C ASP A 231 -1.81 -25.14 -2.45
N GLU A 232 -1.13 -26.19 -2.08
CA GLU A 232 -0.56 -27.15 -3.05
C GLU A 232 -1.59 -28.27 -3.22
N LYS A 233 -2.27 -28.33 -4.38
CA LYS A 233 -3.12 -29.49 -4.68
C LYS A 233 -2.28 -30.74 -4.47
N LYS A 234 -2.69 -31.59 -3.53
CA LYS A 234 -2.21 -32.96 -3.52
C LYS A 234 -2.55 -33.53 -4.90
N LYS A 235 -1.51 -33.80 -5.70
CA LYS A 235 -1.65 -34.57 -6.93
C LYS A 235 -2.07 -35.99 -6.60
#